data_4f79792bd096f5ed3f37695d0fce217a
#
_entry.id   4f79792bd096f5ed3f37695d0fce217a
#
_cell.length_a   1.000
_cell.length_b   1.000
_cell.length_c   1.000
_cell.angle_alpha   90.00
_cell.angle_beta   90.00
_cell.angle_gamma   90.00
#
_symmetry.space_group_name_H-M   'P 1'
#
loop_
_entity.id
_entity.type
_entity.pdbx_description
1 polymer ?
#
loop_
_entity_poly.entity_id
_entity_poly.type
_entity_poly.pdbx_seq_one_letter_code
_entity_poly.pdbx_strand_id
1 'polypeptide(L)'
;MKRFFSMMVALGISSSVVAQGVDIPRCTWESVAQKHAVNPYLLFAIATTESRLRPGVVSKKNKDGTYDIGLMQINSSWLPKLGRYGVSEASLFDSCVNLDVGAWILAGNMKRLGNTWKAVGAYNAKSEAKQLSYAKQVLRNVPREAIYAGNGQ
;
A
#
# COMPACT_ATOMS: atom_id res chain seq x y z
N MET A 1 -56.59 -57.57 -18.92
CA MET A 1 -55.62 -57.11 -17.90
C MET A 1 -54.62 -56.15 -18.60
N LYS A 2 -54.84 -54.84 -18.46
CA LYS A 2 -53.91 -53.80 -19.04
C LYS A 2 -53.07 -53.27 -17.90
N ARG A 3 -51.74 -53.49 -17.96
CA ARG A 3 -50.77 -52.97 -16.99
C ARG A 3 -50.38 -51.57 -17.47
N PHE A 4 -50.71 -50.52 -16.70
CA PHE A 4 -50.17 -49.20 -16.84
C PHE A 4 -48.78 -49.13 -16.20
N PHE A 5 -47.79 -48.82 -17.02
CA PHE A 5 -46.41 -48.57 -16.58
C PHE A 5 -46.31 -47.04 -16.34
N SER A 6 -46.23 -46.65 -15.06
CA SER A 6 -46.07 -45.25 -14.68
C SER A 6 -44.60 -44.92 -14.76
N MET A 7 -44.20 -44.02 -15.65
CA MET A 7 -42.85 -43.56 -15.85
C MET A 7 -42.63 -42.34 -14.94
N MET A 8 -41.91 -42.55 -13.83
CA MET A 8 -41.43 -41.45 -12.99
C MET A 8 -40.28 -40.72 -13.68
N VAL A 9 -40.50 -39.44 -14.06
CA VAL A 9 -39.45 -38.51 -14.50
C VAL A 9 -38.85 -37.90 -13.26
N ALA A 10 -37.60 -38.22 -12.93
CA ALA A 10 -36.84 -37.57 -11.88
C ALA A 10 -36.26 -36.27 -12.44
N LEU A 11 -36.80 -35.12 -12.00
CA LEU A 11 -36.17 -33.83 -12.23
C LEU A 11 -34.90 -33.72 -11.38
N GLY A 12 -33.74 -33.84 -11.99
CA GLY A 12 -32.46 -33.51 -11.37
C GLY A 12 -32.32 -32.01 -11.19
N ILE A 13 -32.37 -31.52 -9.96
CA ILE A 13 -32.03 -30.13 -9.62
C ILE A 13 -30.50 -30.06 -9.58
N SER A 14 -29.93 -29.50 -10.66
CA SER A 14 -28.51 -29.13 -10.67
C SER A 14 -28.32 -27.86 -9.83
N SER A 15 -27.88 -28.02 -8.61
CA SER A 15 -27.44 -26.91 -7.76
C SER A 15 -26.10 -26.40 -8.29
N SER A 16 -26.12 -25.29 -9.04
CA SER A 16 -24.93 -24.55 -9.40
C SER A 16 -24.39 -23.89 -8.14
N VAL A 17 -23.31 -24.44 -7.57
CA VAL A 17 -22.52 -23.77 -6.53
C VAL A 17 -21.82 -22.59 -7.18
N VAL A 18 -22.39 -21.39 -7.05
CA VAL A 18 -21.71 -20.14 -7.37
C VAL A 18 -20.60 -19.99 -6.30
N ALA A 19 -19.36 -20.21 -6.70
CA ALA A 19 -18.22 -19.89 -5.88
C ALA A 19 -18.28 -18.37 -5.61
N GLN A 20 -18.68 -17.99 -4.39
CA GLN A 20 -18.54 -16.61 -3.93
C GLN A 20 -17.04 -16.32 -3.89
N GLY A 21 -16.55 -15.58 -4.91
CA GLY A 21 -15.21 -15.03 -4.90
C GLY A 21 -15.07 -14.18 -3.65
N VAL A 22 -14.14 -14.52 -2.78
CA VAL A 22 -13.75 -13.67 -1.66
C VAL A 22 -13.26 -12.37 -2.29
N ASP A 23 -14.02 -11.29 -2.11
CA ASP A 23 -13.64 -9.96 -2.57
C ASP A 23 -12.46 -9.48 -1.70
N ILE A 24 -11.23 -9.84 -2.11
CA ILE A 24 -10.01 -9.40 -1.43
C ILE A 24 -9.94 -7.90 -1.65
N PRO A 25 -9.93 -7.08 -0.58
CA PRO A 25 -9.81 -5.64 -0.73
C PRO A 25 -8.61 -5.32 -1.63
N ARG A 26 -8.85 -4.57 -2.73
CA ARG A 26 -7.82 -4.26 -3.73
C ARG A 26 -6.60 -3.52 -3.18
N CYS A 27 -6.66 -3.11 -1.91
CA CYS A 27 -5.68 -2.26 -1.26
C CYS A 27 -5.53 -2.64 0.21
N THR A 28 -4.78 -3.69 0.47
CA THR A 28 -4.22 -3.95 1.81
C THR A 28 -2.75 -3.54 1.83
N TRP A 29 -2.19 -3.37 3.02
CA TRP A 29 -0.74 -3.13 3.20
C TRP A 29 0.07 -4.22 2.53
N GLU A 30 -0.38 -5.48 2.67
CA GLU A 30 0.26 -6.67 2.13
C GLU A 30 0.20 -6.71 0.61
N SER A 31 -0.98 -6.45 0.00
CA SER A 31 -1.14 -6.49 -1.45
C SER A 31 -0.30 -5.44 -2.16
N VAL A 32 -0.26 -4.21 -1.61
CA VAL A 32 0.56 -3.12 -2.15
C VAL A 32 2.05 -3.40 -1.90
N ALA A 33 2.41 -3.90 -0.73
CA ALA A 33 3.79 -4.27 -0.41
C ALA A 33 4.32 -5.37 -1.33
N GLN A 34 3.51 -6.40 -1.60
CA GLN A 34 3.84 -7.47 -2.54
C GLN A 34 4.06 -6.94 -3.96
N LYS A 35 3.16 -6.07 -4.45
CA LYS A 35 3.26 -5.44 -5.78
C LYS A 35 4.60 -4.72 -5.99
N HIS A 36 5.10 -4.05 -4.96
CA HIS A 36 6.31 -3.23 -5.02
C HIS A 36 7.55 -3.90 -4.42
N ALA A 37 7.44 -5.15 -3.96
CA ALA A 37 8.52 -5.90 -3.28
C ALA A 37 9.12 -5.12 -2.08
N VAL A 38 8.25 -4.53 -1.26
CA VAL A 38 8.62 -3.84 -0.02
C VAL A 38 7.97 -4.49 1.20
N ASN A 39 8.44 -4.18 2.39
CA ASN A 39 7.86 -4.72 3.62
C ASN A 39 6.57 -3.97 4.00
N PRO A 40 5.42 -4.65 4.23
CA PRO A 40 4.15 -4.01 4.59
C PRO A 40 4.23 -3.22 5.91
N TYR A 41 4.98 -3.69 6.88
CA TYR A 41 5.18 -3.00 8.15
C TYR A 41 5.96 -1.69 8.00
N LEU A 42 6.87 -1.61 7.01
CA LEU A 42 7.54 -0.35 6.69
C LEU A 42 6.57 0.65 6.06
N LEU A 43 5.66 0.22 5.16
CA LEU A 43 4.64 1.09 4.59
C LEU A 43 3.73 1.65 5.69
N PHE A 44 3.25 0.79 6.59
CA PHE A 44 2.44 1.21 7.75
C PHE A 44 3.20 2.20 8.64
N ALA A 45 4.46 1.93 8.96
CA ALA A 45 5.29 2.79 9.81
C ALA A 45 5.58 4.16 9.15
N ILE A 46 5.79 4.19 7.83
CA ILE A 46 5.94 5.43 7.07
C ILE A 46 4.63 6.22 7.12
N ALA A 47 3.48 5.61 6.78
CA ALA A 47 2.19 6.29 6.82
C ALA A 47 1.85 6.84 8.22
N THR A 48 2.19 6.08 9.27
CA THR A 48 2.05 6.53 10.65
C THR A 48 2.93 7.74 10.95
N THR A 49 4.17 7.73 10.46
CA THR A 49 5.13 8.83 10.63
C THR A 49 4.68 10.08 9.88
N GLU A 50 4.20 9.92 8.65
CA GLU A 50 3.87 11.02 7.73
C GLU A 50 2.55 11.72 8.08
N SER A 51 1.48 10.95 8.25
CA SER A 51 0.13 11.51 8.40
C SER A 51 -0.61 11.07 9.66
N ARG A 52 -0.03 10.15 10.46
CA ARG A 52 -0.77 9.40 11.50
C ARG A 52 -1.97 8.66 10.89
N LEU A 53 -1.77 8.02 9.76
CA LEU A 53 -2.77 7.27 8.99
C LEU A 53 -3.96 8.11 8.51
N ARG A 54 -3.78 9.40 8.26
CA ARG A 54 -4.85 10.32 7.81
C ARG A 54 -4.75 10.61 6.30
N PRO A 55 -5.67 10.11 5.47
CA PRO A 55 -5.59 10.25 4.01
C PRO A 55 -5.87 11.68 3.51
N GLY A 56 -6.65 12.48 4.24
CA GLY A 56 -7.04 13.84 3.84
C GLY A 56 -6.04 14.95 4.22
N VAL A 57 -4.84 14.59 4.74
CA VAL A 57 -3.88 15.59 5.20
C VAL A 57 -3.10 16.18 4.03
N VAL A 58 -3.00 17.51 4.02
CA VAL A 58 -2.08 18.26 3.15
C VAL A 58 -1.17 19.08 4.05
N SER A 59 0.14 19.03 3.80
CA SER A 59 1.11 19.81 4.57
C SER A 59 1.04 21.30 4.24
N LYS A 60 1.60 22.14 5.10
CA LYS A 60 1.96 23.51 4.72
C LYS A 60 2.99 23.48 3.59
N LYS A 61 3.01 24.53 2.77
CA LYS A 61 4.02 24.67 1.70
C LYS A 61 5.43 24.68 2.27
N ASN A 62 6.29 23.90 1.64
CA ASN A 62 7.72 23.89 1.87
C ASN A 62 8.36 25.21 1.38
N LYS A 63 9.62 25.46 1.71
CA LYS A 63 10.35 26.67 1.26
C LYS A 63 10.44 26.81 -0.26
N ASP A 64 10.43 25.68 -0.98
CA ASP A 64 10.45 25.59 -2.45
C ASP A 64 9.06 25.64 -3.09
N GLY A 65 8.02 25.90 -2.29
CA GLY A 65 6.63 25.98 -2.74
C GLY A 65 5.92 24.63 -2.88
N THR A 66 6.62 23.50 -2.76
CA THR A 66 6.02 22.16 -2.76
C THR A 66 5.24 21.90 -1.47
N TYR A 67 4.39 20.88 -1.48
CA TYR A 67 3.62 20.44 -0.33
C TYR A 67 3.39 18.92 -0.43
N ASP A 68 2.98 18.29 0.67
CA ASP A 68 2.88 16.87 0.78
C ASP A 68 1.40 16.45 0.94
N ILE A 69 0.97 15.39 0.27
CA ILE A 69 -0.43 15.03 0.06
C ILE A 69 -0.72 13.64 0.58
N GLY A 70 -1.75 13.54 1.41
CA GLY A 70 -2.45 12.29 1.75
C GLY A 70 -1.73 11.40 2.76
N LEU A 71 -2.12 10.11 2.74
CA LEU A 71 -1.73 9.08 3.71
C LEU A 71 -0.21 8.97 3.88
N MET A 72 0.50 8.90 2.76
CA MET A 72 1.96 8.71 2.67
C MET A 72 2.71 10.02 2.44
N GLN A 73 2.02 11.18 2.50
CA GLN A 73 2.55 12.54 2.29
C GLN A 73 3.41 12.63 1.02
N ILE A 74 2.77 12.32 -0.12
CA ILE A 74 3.42 12.39 -1.42
C ILE A 74 3.70 13.85 -1.78
N ASN A 75 4.98 14.19 -1.98
CA ASN A 75 5.36 15.56 -2.33
C ASN A 75 4.84 15.94 -3.72
N SER A 76 4.30 17.16 -3.83
CA SER A 76 3.70 17.69 -5.07
C SER A 76 4.69 17.76 -6.25
N SER A 77 5.99 17.78 -5.99
CA SER A 77 7.02 17.70 -7.05
C SER A 77 6.97 16.38 -7.87
N TRP A 78 6.29 15.35 -7.37
CA TRP A 78 6.07 14.11 -8.12
C TRP A 78 4.95 14.22 -9.16
N LEU A 79 4.03 15.20 -9.05
CA LEU A 79 2.84 15.32 -9.91
C LEU A 79 3.16 15.32 -11.42
N PRO A 80 4.20 16.01 -11.93
CA PRO A 80 4.51 15.95 -13.35
C PRO A 80 4.89 14.54 -13.84
N LYS A 81 5.54 13.75 -12.99
CA LYS A 81 5.89 12.36 -13.30
C LYS A 81 4.67 11.44 -13.15
N LEU A 82 3.90 11.59 -12.09
CA LEU A 82 2.70 10.80 -11.79
C LEU A 82 1.61 10.99 -12.84
N GLY A 83 1.44 12.22 -13.36
CA GLY A 83 0.48 12.52 -14.44
C GLY A 83 0.69 11.69 -15.71
N ARG A 84 1.93 11.29 -16.01
CA ARG A 84 2.22 10.38 -17.14
C ARG A 84 1.67 8.97 -16.94
N TYR A 85 1.32 8.60 -15.71
CA TYR A 85 0.71 7.33 -15.33
C TYR A 85 -0.77 7.49 -14.96
N GLY A 86 -1.39 8.64 -15.29
CA GLY A 86 -2.80 8.92 -15.00
C GLY A 86 -3.11 9.25 -13.54
N VAL A 87 -2.10 9.48 -12.70
CA VAL A 87 -2.28 9.85 -11.29
C VAL A 87 -2.29 11.38 -11.17
N SER A 88 -3.46 11.93 -10.83
CA SER A 88 -3.65 13.36 -10.57
C SER A 88 -3.46 13.71 -9.09
N GLU A 89 -3.37 14.99 -8.78
CA GLU A 89 -3.38 15.47 -7.39
C GLU A 89 -4.65 15.02 -6.65
N ALA A 90 -5.81 15.14 -7.28
CA ALA A 90 -7.08 14.72 -6.70
C ALA A 90 -7.10 13.22 -6.36
N SER A 91 -6.51 12.37 -7.19
CA SER A 91 -6.43 10.92 -6.92
C SER A 91 -5.49 10.57 -5.77
N LEU A 92 -4.57 11.45 -5.38
CA LEU A 92 -3.72 11.24 -4.19
C LEU A 92 -4.46 11.35 -2.85
N PHE A 93 -5.72 11.79 -2.84
CA PHE A 93 -6.57 11.74 -1.64
C PHE A 93 -7.24 10.36 -1.45
N ASP A 94 -7.24 9.52 -2.47
CA ASP A 94 -7.59 8.11 -2.33
C ASP A 94 -6.44 7.36 -1.64
N SER A 95 -6.77 6.67 -0.53
CA SER A 95 -5.78 5.97 0.30
C SER A 95 -5.01 4.91 -0.47
N CYS A 96 -5.67 4.18 -1.38
CA CYS A 96 -5.06 3.12 -2.16
C CYS A 96 -4.08 3.67 -3.20
N VAL A 97 -4.48 4.72 -3.92
CA VAL A 97 -3.60 5.40 -4.88
C VAL A 97 -2.39 5.99 -4.16
N ASN A 98 -2.62 6.64 -3.03
CA ASN A 98 -1.57 7.28 -2.24
C ASN A 98 -0.57 6.26 -1.67
N LEU A 99 -1.08 5.14 -1.12
CA LEU A 99 -0.26 4.03 -0.63
C LEU A 99 0.55 3.38 -1.75
N ASP A 100 -0.06 3.15 -2.91
CA ASP A 100 0.62 2.57 -4.09
C ASP A 100 1.78 3.46 -4.57
N VAL A 101 1.56 4.78 -4.65
CA VAL A 101 2.60 5.75 -5.00
C VAL A 101 3.71 5.78 -3.95
N GLY A 102 3.36 5.79 -2.65
CA GLY A 102 4.33 5.76 -1.56
C GLY A 102 5.21 4.52 -1.58
N ALA A 103 4.60 3.35 -1.81
CA ALA A 103 5.31 2.08 -1.95
C ALA A 103 6.25 2.08 -3.17
N TRP A 104 5.81 2.62 -4.31
CA TRP A 104 6.64 2.78 -5.49
C TRP A 104 7.85 3.70 -5.25
N ILE A 105 7.69 4.81 -4.52
CA ILE A 105 8.80 5.71 -4.13
C ILE A 105 9.78 4.96 -3.23
N LEU A 106 9.29 4.24 -2.21
CA LEU A 106 10.13 3.45 -1.31
C LEU A 106 10.91 2.37 -2.06
N ALA A 107 10.25 1.62 -2.94
CA ALA A 107 10.87 0.61 -3.79
C ALA A 107 11.97 1.21 -4.68
N GLY A 108 11.74 2.39 -5.25
CA GLY A 108 12.73 3.12 -6.03
C GLY A 108 13.97 3.49 -5.20
N ASN A 109 13.78 3.89 -3.93
CA ASN A 109 14.89 4.14 -3.02
C ASN A 109 15.65 2.85 -2.67
N MET A 110 14.94 1.74 -2.41
CA MET A 110 15.55 0.44 -2.11
C MET A 110 16.32 -0.11 -3.31
N LYS A 111 15.82 0.07 -4.53
CA LYS A 111 16.55 -0.31 -5.76
C LYS A 111 17.89 0.44 -5.88
N ARG A 112 17.94 1.72 -5.49
CA ARG A 112 19.12 2.57 -5.59
C ARG A 112 20.09 2.40 -4.42
N LEU A 113 19.59 2.20 -3.20
CA LEU A 113 20.36 2.27 -1.94
C LEU A 113 20.43 0.93 -1.20
N GLY A 114 19.87 -0.14 -1.79
CA GLY A 114 19.69 -1.43 -1.15
C GLY A 114 18.52 -1.45 -0.17
N ASN A 115 18.21 -2.63 0.37
CA ASN A 115 17.21 -2.80 1.44
C ASN A 115 17.79 -2.35 2.79
N THR A 116 17.88 -1.06 2.99
CA THR A 116 18.59 -0.44 4.14
C THR A 116 17.75 0.67 4.77
N TRP A 117 18.05 1.01 6.04
CA TRP A 117 17.46 2.18 6.69
C TRP A 117 17.82 3.51 6.00
N LYS A 118 18.92 3.54 5.23
CA LYS A 118 19.24 4.69 4.37
C LYS A 118 18.21 4.88 3.26
N ALA A 119 17.74 3.78 2.65
CA ALA A 119 16.66 3.82 1.66
C ALA A 119 15.33 4.31 2.26
N VAL A 120 15.00 3.87 3.48
CA VAL A 120 13.85 4.39 4.23
C VAL A 120 14.03 5.89 4.52
N GLY A 121 15.21 6.30 4.98
CA GLY A 121 15.54 7.71 5.23
C GLY A 121 15.41 8.60 4.00
N ALA A 122 15.79 8.07 2.83
CA ALA A 122 15.70 8.76 1.55
C ALA A 122 14.25 8.98 1.06
N TYR A 123 13.26 8.41 1.72
CA TYR A 123 11.86 8.70 1.46
C TYR A 123 11.53 10.18 1.72
N ASN A 124 12.03 10.74 2.81
CA ASN A 124 11.74 12.11 3.24
C ASN A 124 12.91 13.09 3.00
N ALA A 125 14.17 12.63 2.98
CA ALA A 125 15.30 13.54 3.06
C ALA A 125 16.42 13.22 2.04
N LYS A 126 17.13 14.30 1.62
CA LYS A 126 18.29 14.18 0.71
C LYS A 126 19.60 14.04 1.48
N SER A 127 19.79 14.78 2.59
CA SER A 127 21.02 14.75 3.37
C SER A 127 21.07 13.56 4.33
N GLU A 128 22.23 12.96 4.51
CA GLU A 128 22.43 11.74 5.30
C GLU A 128 21.98 11.88 6.76
N ALA A 129 22.32 12.99 7.42
CA ALA A 129 21.89 13.27 8.79
C ALA A 129 20.36 13.31 8.94
N LYS A 130 19.66 13.93 7.97
CA LYS A 130 18.20 13.96 7.97
C LYS A 130 17.59 12.60 7.62
N GLN A 131 18.22 11.83 6.72
CA GLN A 131 17.81 10.46 6.41
C GLN A 131 17.87 9.57 7.65
N LEU A 132 18.96 9.64 8.41
CA LEU A 132 19.10 8.88 9.65
C LEU A 132 18.05 9.30 10.70
N SER A 133 17.82 10.60 10.85
CA SER A 133 16.80 11.12 11.77
C SER A 133 15.40 10.60 11.40
N TYR A 134 15.03 10.68 10.12
CA TYR A 134 13.75 10.19 9.64
C TYR A 134 13.62 8.67 9.80
N ALA A 135 14.63 7.90 9.41
CA ALA A 135 14.64 6.44 9.57
C ALA A 135 14.41 6.01 11.03
N LYS A 136 15.00 6.73 12.00
CA LYS A 136 14.75 6.50 13.45
C LYS A 136 13.28 6.81 13.83
N GLN A 137 12.65 7.80 13.19
CA GLN A 137 11.23 8.08 13.44
C GLN A 137 10.33 6.96 12.91
N VAL A 138 10.61 6.48 11.68
CA VAL A 138 9.88 5.36 11.10
C VAL A 138 10.06 4.10 11.95
N LEU A 139 11.29 3.79 12.38
CA LEU A 139 11.57 2.61 13.21
C LEU A 139 10.72 2.56 14.49
N ARG A 140 10.47 3.71 15.13
CA ARG A 140 9.62 3.78 16.34
C ARG A 140 8.17 3.44 16.07
N ASN A 141 7.71 3.56 14.81
CA ASN A 141 6.36 3.26 14.38
C ASN A 141 6.22 1.87 13.74
N VAL A 142 7.31 1.10 13.63
CA VAL A 142 7.25 -0.31 13.18
C VAL A 142 6.56 -1.13 14.27
N PRO A 143 5.51 -1.89 13.94
CA PRO A 143 4.84 -2.78 14.89
C PRO A 143 5.82 -3.78 15.52
N ARG A 144 5.68 -4.03 16.83
CA ARG A 144 6.60 -4.92 17.56
C ARG A 144 6.61 -6.34 16.99
N GLU A 145 5.46 -6.82 16.55
CA GLU A 145 5.27 -8.13 15.93
C GLU A 145 6.20 -8.33 14.71
N ALA A 146 6.39 -7.25 13.93
CA ALA A 146 7.27 -7.27 12.77
C ALA A 146 8.77 -7.41 13.14
N ILE A 147 9.16 -6.89 14.30
CA ILE A 147 10.55 -6.93 14.76
C ILE A 147 10.92 -8.36 15.22
N TYR A 148 9.96 -9.08 15.79
CA TYR A 148 10.18 -10.44 16.31
C TYR A 148 9.99 -11.53 15.24
N ALA A 149 9.16 -11.31 14.22
CA ALA A 149 8.96 -12.27 13.14
C ALA A 149 10.23 -12.53 12.27
N GLY A 150 11.17 -11.57 12.26
CA GLY A 150 12.45 -11.70 11.54
C GLY A 150 13.53 -12.50 12.27
N ASN A 151 13.36 -12.82 13.54
CA ASN A 151 14.38 -13.50 14.37
C ASN A 151 14.11 -15.01 14.56
N GLY A 152 13.13 -15.57 13.86
CA GLY A 152 12.66 -16.94 13.99
C GLY A 152 13.00 -17.87 12.80
N GLN A 153 14.00 -17.50 11.96
CA GLN A 153 14.51 -18.38 10.88
C GLN A 153 16.00 -18.58 11.01
#